data_b65ab468c4fe4286756380e2279782b7
#
_entry.id   b65ab468c4fe4286756380e2279782b7
#
_cell.length_a   1.000
_cell.length_b   1.000
_cell.length_c   1.000
_cell.angle_alpha   90.00
_cell.angle_beta   90.00
_cell.angle_gamma   90.00
#
_symmetry.space_group_name_H-M   'P 1'
#
loop_
_entity.id
_entity.type
_entity.pdbx_description
1 polymer ?
#
loop_
_entity_poly.entity_id
_entity_poly.type
_entity_poly.pdbx_seq_one_letter_code
_entity_poly.pdbx_strand_id
1 'polypeptide(L)'
;MVEIQIITKHRSELQDITEHVRNFIRNNNIQHGICTIFCPHTTAGITINENADPDVKADILRKLGEIIPAHDNYRHIEGNSDAHIKASLMGNSTQVIVENGRLILGTWQGIYFCEFDGPRNRKVWITV
;
A
#
# COMPACT_ATOMS: atom_id res chain seq x y z
N MET A 1 3.12 -9.53 -15.63
CA MET A 1 3.19 -8.40 -14.70
C MET A 1 2.48 -7.19 -15.30
N VAL A 2 1.75 -6.47 -14.49
CA VAL A 2 1.10 -5.22 -14.90
C VAL A 2 1.56 -4.09 -14.00
N GLU A 3 1.62 -2.88 -14.54
CA GLU A 3 1.91 -1.66 -13.80
C GLU A 3 0.64 -0.85 -13.67
N ILE A 4 0.29 -0.46 -12.45
CA ILE A 4 -0.87 0.37 -12.14
C ILE A 4 -0.37 1.72 -11.67
N GLN A 5 -0.89 2.80 -12.26
CA GLN A 5 -0.59 4.16 -11.84
C GLN A 5 -1.44 4.52 -10.62
N ILE A 6 -0.80 5.05 -9.59
CA ILE A 6 -1.44 5.49 -8.36
C ILE A 6 -1.14 6.98 -8.18
N ILE A 7 -2.18 7.80 -8.12
CA ILE A 7 -2.03 9.23 -7.89
C ILE A 7 -2.41 9.50 -6.44
N THR A 8 -1.46 10.01 -5.65
CA THR A 8 -1.71 10.35 -4.25
C THR A 8 -1.95 11.84 -4.10
N LYS A 9 -2.73 12.22 -3.09
CA LYS A 9 -3.22 13.59 -2.89
C LYS A 9 -2.71 14.24 -1.61
N HIS A 10 -2.27 13.44 -0.65
CA HIS A 10 -1.82 13.90 0.65
C HIS A 10 -0.38 13.45 0.91
N ARG A 11 0.27 14.11 1.86
CA ARG A 11 1.61 13.68 2.28
C ARG A 11 1.59 12.24 2.79
N SER A 12 0.61 11.92 3.61
CA SER A 12 0.41 10.56 4.11
C SER A 12 -1.03 10.15 3.87
N GLU A 13 -1.22 8.99 3.27
CA GLU A 13 -2.53 8.42 3.04
C GLU A 13 -2.45 6.90 2.83
N LEU A 14 -3.53 6.21 3.18
CA LEU A 14 -3.72 4.80 2.82
C LEU A 14 -4.80 4.76 1.74
N GLN A 15 -4.40 4.43 0.52
CA GLN A 15 -5.31 4.36 -0.61
C GLN A 15 -5.69 2.90 -0.87
N ASP A 16 -6.98 2.59 -0.82
CA ASP A 16 -7.48 1.24 -1.09
C ASP A 16 -7.31 0.93 -2.58
N ILE A 17 -6.51 -0.07 -2.89
CA ILE A 17 -6.23 -0.51 -4.26
C ILE A 17 -6.79 -1.91 -4.54
N THR A 18 -7.65 -2.42 -3.68
CA THR A 18 -8.20 -3.78 -3.80
C THR A 18 -8.86 -4.01 -5.16
N GLU A 19 -9.65 -3.05 -5.65
CA GLU A 19 -10.33 -3.19 -6.94
C GLU A 19 -9.36 -3.22 -8.12
N HIS A 20 -8.24 -2.51 -8.06
CA HIS A 20 -7.18 -2.62 -9.07
C HIS A 20 -6.66 -4.04 -9.17
N VAL A 21 -6.45 -4.68 -8.02
CA VAL A 21 -5.95 -6.05 -7.95
C VAL A 21 -7.01 -7.05 -8.44
N ARG A 22 -8.27 -6.87 -8.02
CA ARG A 22 -9.39 -7.69 -8.50
C ARG A 22 -9.54 -7.61 -10.02
N ASN A 23 -9.42 -6.41 -10.58
CA ASN A 23 -9.50 -6.21 -12.03
C ASN A 23 -8.37 -6.93 -12.76
N PHE A 24 -7.16 -6.91 -12.22
CA PHE A 24 -6.04 -7.65 -12.78
C PHE A 24 -6.32 -9.16 -12.83
N ILE A 25 -6.82 -9.73 -11.74
CA ILE A 25 -7.17 -11.16 -11.67
C ILE A 25 -8.23 -11.49 -12.72
N ARG A 26 -9.28 -10.68 -12.80
CA ARG A 26 -10.38 -10.89 -13.74
C ARG A 26 -9.94 -10.75 -15.20
N ASN A 27 -9.21 -9.68 -15.51
CA ASN A 27 -8.82 -9.36 -16.89
C ASN A 27 -7.81 -10.34 -17.46
N ASN A 28 -7.09 -11.06 -16.61
CA ASN A 28 -6.10 -12.05 -17.02
C ASN A 28 -6.57 -13.49 -16.80
N ASN A 29 -7.85 -13.71 -16.47
CA ASN A 29 -8.46 -15.01 -16.25
C ASN A 29 -7.66 -15.89 -15.28
N ILE A 30 -7.12 -15.31 -14.23
CA ILE A 30 -6.33 -16.05 -13.25
C ILE A 30 -7.28 -16.77 -12.32
N GLN A 31 -7.16 -18.09 -12.26
CA GLN A 31 -8.05 -18.92 -11.46
C GLN A 31 -7.42 -19.33 -10.13
N HIS A 32 -6.13 -19.62 -10.12
CA HIS A 32 -5.40 -20.09 -8.94
C HIS A 32 -3.99 -19.50 -8.91
N GLY A 33 -3.45 -19.32 -7.73
CA GLY A 33 -2.07 -18.92 -7.54
C GLY A 33 -1.88 -17.95 -6.37
N ILE A 34 -0.72 -17.32 -6.36
CA ILE A 34 -0.37 -16.29 -5.38
C ILE A 34 -0.17 -14.98 -6.13
N CYS A 35 -1.03 -14.03 -5.86
CA CYS A 35 -0.92 -12.68 -6.43
C CYS A 35 0.03 -11.86 -5.57
N THR A 36 1.07 -11.32 -6.18
CA THR A 36 2.02 -10.43 -5.51
C THR A 36 1.79 -8.99 -5.94
N ILE A 37 1.69 -8.10 -4.98
CA ILE A 37 1.57 -6.66 -5.18
C ILE A 37 2.85 -6.02 -4.64
N PHE A 38 3.56 -5.29 -5.48
CA PHE A 38 4.89 -4.75 -5.17
C PHE A 38 4.93 -3.24 -5.36
N CYS A 39 5.47 -2.53 -4.38
CA CYS A 39 5.67 -1.08 -4.41
C CYS A 39 7.14 -0.78 -4.72
N PRO A 40 7.45 -0.22 -5.91
CA PRO A 40 8.84 0.07 -6.31
C PRO A 40 9.27 1.48 -5.87
N HIS A 41 8.91 1.88 -4.66
CA HIS A 41 9.25 3.18 -4.09
C HIS A 41 9.87 3.04 -2.71
N THR A 42 10.68 4.02 -2.31
CA THR A 42 11.35 4.00 -1.02
C THR A 42 10.62 4.80 0.07
N THR A 43 9.61 5.59 -0.31
CA THR A 43 8.81 6.41 0.62
C THR A 43 7.33 6.06 0.60
N ALA A 44 7.00 4.87 0.11
CA ALA A 44 5.67 4.31 0.09
C ALA A 44 5.75 2.79 0.30
N GLY A 45 4.64 2.17 0.64
CA GLY A 45 4.58 0.73 0.91
C GLY A 45 3.24 0.13 0.59
N ILE A 46 3.09 -1.14 0.90
CA ILE A 46 1.85 -1.91 0.71
C ILE A 46 1.51 -2.58 2.04
N THR A 47 0.23 -2.57 2.39
CA THR A 47 -0.25 -3.34 3.55
C THR A 47 -1.64 -3.89 3.29
N ILE A 48 -2.05 -4.84 4.11
CA ILE A 48 -3.40 -5.37 4.14
C ILE A 48 -3.95 -5.11 5.53
N ASN A 49 -5.08 -4.42 5.61
CA ASN A 49 -5.77 -4.17 6.87
C ASN A 49 -7.22 -3.87 6.59
N GLU A 50 -7.95 -3.49 7.62
CA GLU A 50 -9.39 -3.25 7.54
C GLU A 50 -9.73 -2.11 6.59
N ASN A 51 -10.71 -2.32 5.72
CA ASN A 51 -11.19 -1.30 4.80
C ASN A 51 -12.68 -0.95 4.99
N ALA A 52 -13.33 -1.48 6.03
CA ALA A 52 -14.75 -1.19 6.31
C ALA A 52 -14.91 0.06 7.19
N ASP A 53 -14.11 0.18 8.25
CA ASP A 53 -14.18 1.31 9.19
C ASP A 53 -13.05 2.30 8.86
N PRO A 54 -13.39 3.52 8.38
CA PRO A 54 -12.38 4.52 8.05
C PRO A 54 -11.57 5.00 9.26
N ASP A 55 -12.06 4.79 10.47
CA ASP A 55 -11.35 5.18 11.70
C ASP A 55 -10.07 4.35 11.90
N VAL A 56 -10.06 3.09 11.44
CA VAL A 56 -8.87 2.24 11.57
C VAL A 56 -7.71 2.83 10.79
N LYS A 57 -7.93 3.20 9.53
CA LYS A 57 -6.86 3.78 8.71
C LYS A 57 -6.45 5.16 9.23
N ALA A 58 -7.41 5.95 9.74
CA ALA A 58 -7.11 7.25 10.35
C ALA A 58 -6.22 7.07 11.59
N ASP A 59 -6.51 6.10 12.43
CA ASP A 59 -5.69 5.80 13.62
C ASP A 59 -4.30 5.31 13.26
N ILE A 60 -4.18 4.47 12.23
CA ILE A 60 -2.86 4.01 11.74
C ILE A 60 -2.00 5.21 11.33
N LEU A 61 -2.54 6.10 10.51
CA LEU A 61 -1.81 7.28 10.04
C LEU A 61 -1.43 8.21 11.18
N ARG A 62 -2.37 8.49 12.07
CA ARG A 62 -2.11 9.37 13.21
C ARG A 62 -1.03 8.80 14.12
N LYS A 63 -1.13 7.52 14.44
CA LYS A 63 -0.18 6.88 15.35
C LYS A 63 1.21 6.78 14.76
N LEU A 64 1.31 6.44 13.47
CA LEU A 64 2.60 6.43 12.77
C LEU A 64 3.24 7.83 12.79
N GLY A 65 2.45 8.88 12.59
CA GLY A 65 2.94 10.25 12.65
C GLY A 65 3.45 10.67 14.03
N GLU A 66 2.86 10.10 15.10
CA GLU A 66 3.31 10.36 16.47
C GLU A 66 4.63 9.66 16.79
N ILE A 67 4.74 8.38 16.45
CA ILE A 67 5.93 7.58 16.82
C ILE A 67 7.10 7.79 15.86
N ILE A 68 6.82 8.21 14.63
CA ILE A 68 7.83 8.52 13.62
C ILE A 68 7.51 9.91 13.07
N PRO A 69 7.87 10.98 13.78
CA PRO A 69 7.51 12.33 13.36
C PRO A 69 8.31 12.79 12.15
N ALA A 70 7.75 13.73 11.39
CA ALA A 70 8.41 14.29 10.21
C ALA A 70 9.69 15.04 10.58
N HIS A 71 9.72 15.65 11.77
CA HIS A 71 10.86 16.40 12.26
C HIS A 71 11.45 15.71 13.49
N ASP A 72 12.69 15.28 13.33
CA ASP A 72 13.47 14.65 14.39
C ASP A 72 14.96 14.84 14.03
N ASN A 73 15.87 14.26 14.76
CA ASN A 73 17.30 14.38 14.51
C ASN A 73 17.77 13.43 13.39
N TYR A 74 17.13 13.52 12.23
CA TYR A 74 17.50 12.71 11.07
C TYR A 74 18.75 13.25 10.38
N ARG A 75 19.58 12.36 9.84
CA ARG A 75 20.77 12.74 9.08
C ARG A 75 20.47 13.10 7.63
N HIS A 76 19.44 12.48 7.05
CA HIS A 76 19.02 12.73 5.68
C HIS A 76 18.44 14.14 5.56
N ILE A 77 18.90 14.92 4.57
CA ILE A 77 18.62 16.35 4.51
C ILE A 77 17.39 16.73 3.70
N GLU A 78 16.76 15.78 3.01
CA GLU A 78 15.59 16.05 2.16
C GLU A 78 14.29 16.26 2.92
N GLY A 79 14.28 16.01 4.23
CA GLY A 79 13.11 16.23 5.08
C GLY A 79 12.06 15.12 5.01
N ASN A 80 12.42 13.95 4.51
CA ASN A 80 11.50 12.82 4.34
C ASN A 80 12.00 11.49 4.95
N SER A 81 12.91 11.55 5.91
CA SER A 81 13.41 10.35 6.59
C SER A 81 12.30 9.56 7.26
N ASP A 82 11.31 10.24 7.83
CA ASP A 82 10.14 9.61 8.42
C ASP A 82 9.41 8.72 7.41
N ALA A 83 9.29 9.20 6.17
CA ALA A 83 8.64 8.44 5.10
C ALA A 83 9.41 7.17 4.76
N HIS A 84 10.74 7.22 4.71
CA HIS A 84 11.58 6.04 4.48
C HIS A 84 11.41 5.01 5.60
N ILE A 85 11.36 5.46 6.85
CA ILE A 85 11.18 4.59 8.01
C ILE A 85 9.79 3.95 7.99
N LYS A 86 8.75 4.75 7.77
CA LYS A 86 7.37 4.25 7.69
C LYS A 86 7.20 3.24 6.57
N ALA A 87 7.77 3.52 5.39
CA ALA A 87 7.75 2.59 4.25
C ALA A 87 8.42 1.26 4.60
N SER A 88 9.55 1.31 5.31
CA SER A 88 10.26 0.10 5.75
C SER A 88 9.43 -0.72 6.73
N LEU A 89 8.66 -0.08 7.61
CA LEU A 89 7.79 -0.78 8.56
C LEU A 89 6.59 -1.43 7.87
N MET A 90 5.99 -0.75 6.89
CA MET A 90 4.86 -1.31 6.12
C MET A 90 5.31 -2.46 5.23
N GLY A 91 6.50 -2.36 4.68
CA GLY A 91 6.99 -3.28 3.69
C GLY A 91 6.65 -2.86 2.26
N ASN A 92 7.36 -3.43 1.31
CA ASN A 92 7.25 -3.06 -0.10
C ASN A 92 6.37 -4.02 -0.91
N SER A 93 5.87 -5.10 -0.32
CA SER A 93 5.05 -6.07 -1.04
C SER A 93 4.12 -6.82 -0.11
N THR A 94 3.07 -7.37 -0.71
CA THR A 94 2.18 -8.31 -0.04
C THR A 94 1.73 -9.38 -1.02
N GLN A 95 1.21 -10.47 -0.50
CA GLN A 95 0.71 -11.59 -1.28
C GLN A 95 -0.71 -11.91 -0.88
N VAL A 96 -1.52 -12.28 -1.86
CA VAL A 96 -2.89 -12.74 -1.65
C VAL A 96 -3.11 -14.01 -2.43
N ILE A 97 -3.70 -15.01 -1.80
CA ILE A 97 -4.10 -16.26 -2.45
C ILE A 97 -5.20 -15.95 -3.45
N VAL A 98 -5.09 -16.54 -4.65
CA VAL A 98 -6.15 -16.52 -5.65
C VAL A 98 -6.70 -17.93 -5.76
N GLU A 99 -8.01 -18.06 -5.65
CA GLU A 99 -8.71 -19.34 -5.77
C GLU A 99 -10.05 -19.14 -6.46
N ASN A 100 -10.31 -19.96 -7.47
CA ASN A 100 -11.54 -19.87 -8.28
C ASN A 100 -11.79 -18.46 -8.84
N GLY A 101 -10.72 -17.80 -9.28
CA GLY A 101 -10.80 -16.48 -9.88
C GLY A 101 -11.03 -15.34 -8.90
N ARG A 102 -10.84 -15.57 -7.61
CA ARG A 102 -11.09 -14.59 -6.56
C ARG A 102 -9.87 -14.37 -5.68
N LEU A 103 -9.67 -13.13 -5.23
CA LEU A 103 -8.75 -12.83 -4.15
C LEU A 103 -9.33 -13.38 -2.85
N ILE A 104 -8.55 -14.19 -2.15
CA ILE A 104 -8.97 -14.74 -0.85
C ILE A 104 -8.51 -13.78 0.24
N LEU A 105 -9.40 -12.88 0.60
CA LEU A 105 -9.21 -11.91 1.68
C LEU A 105 -10.18 -12.21 2.81
N GLY A 106 -9.76 -11.92 4.03
CA GLY A 106 -10.68 -11.94 5.18
C GLY A 106 -11.78 -10.90 5.00
N THR A 107 -12.87 -11.07 5.75
CA THR A 107 -14.08 -10.24 5.61
C THR A 107 -13.79 -8.72 5.66
N TRP A 108 -12.84 -8.32 6.49
CA TRP A 108 -12.54 -6.90 6.72
C TRP A 108 -11.28 -6.42 5.98
N GLN A 109 -10.58 -7.31 5.29
CA GLN A 109 -9.30 -6.97 4.67
C GLN A 109 -9.45 -6.27 3.33
N GLY A 110 -8.66 -5.22 3.15
CA GLY A 110 -8.41 -4.58 1.87
C GLY A 110 -6.92 -4.38 1.66
N ILE A 111 -6.52 -4.19 0.43
CA ILE A 111 -5.13 -3.94 0.04
C ILE A 111 -4.94 -2.44 -0.06
N TYR A 112 -3.95 -1.91 0.67
CA TYR A 112 -3.67 -0.48 0.70
C TYR A 112 -2.31 -0.15 0.11
N PHE A 113 -2.29 0.88 -0.72
CA PHE A 113 -1.08 1.63 -1.04
C PHE A 113 -0.85 2.66 0.06
N CYS A 114 0.31 2.62 0.69
CA CYS A 114 0.65 3.50 1.81
C CYS A 114 1.60 4.59 1.32
N GLU A 115 1.10 5.82 1.20
CA GLU A 115 1.89 6.99 0.82
C GLU A 115 2.41 7.70 2.07
N PHE A 116 3.70 8.02 2.11
CA PHE A 116 4.28 8.74 3.24
C PHE A 116 5.03 10.01 2.82
N ASP A 117 5.13 10.30 1.53
CA ASP A 117 5.86 11.47 1.00
C ASP A 117 5.16 12.05 -0.24
N GLY A 118 3.84 12.11 -0.17
CA GLY A 118 3.02 12.67 -1.24
C GLY A 118 2.79 14.18 -1.12
N PRO A 119 1.99 14.72 -2.04
CA PRO A 119 1.34 14.04 -3.16
C PRO A 119 2.32 13.73 -4.30
N ARG A 120 2.17 12.57 -4.92
CA ARG A 120 3.03 12.13 -6.03
C ARG A 120 2.28 11.27 -7.02
N ASN A 121 2.87 11.13 -8.21
CA ASN A 121 2.52 10.06 -9.13
C ASN A 121 3.33 8.82 -8.77
N ARG A 122 2.65 7.77 -8.38
CA ARG A 122 3.24 6.51 -7.94
C ARG A 122 2.83 5.38 -8.87
N LYS A 123 3.43 4.23 -8.69
CA LYS A 123 3.06 3.02 -9.42
C LYS A 123 3.17 1.80 -8.51
N VAL A 124 2.45 0.76 -8.87
CA VAL A 124 2.46 -0.55 -8.21
C VAL A 124 2.60 -1.60 -9.30
N TRP A 125 3.33 -2.65 -9.02
CA TRP A 125 3.44 -3.79 -9.91
C TRP A 125 2.66 -4.97 -9.34
N ILE A 126 1.90 -5.64 -10.21
CA ILE A 126 1.07 -6.78 -9.83
C ILE A 126 1.41 -7.95 -10.75
N THR A 127 1.61 -9.12 -10.16
CA THR A 127 1.92 -10.34 -10.90
C THR A 127 1.37 -11.58 -10.17
N VAL A 128 1.25 -12.67 -10.91
CA VAL A 128 0.89 -13.98 -10.36
C VAL A 128 1.92 -15.00 -10.77
#